data_fec3cc9806573a401ac894ed4d067c0b
#
_entry.id   fec3cc9806573a401ac894ed4d067c0b
#
_cell.length_a   1.000
_cell.length_b   1.000
_cell.length_c   1.000
_cell.angle_alpha   90.00
_cell.angle_beta   90.00
_cell.angle_gamma   90.00
#
_symmetry.space_group_name_H-M   'P 1'
#
loop_
_entity.id
_entity.type
_entity.pdbx_description
1 polymer ?
#
loop_
_entity_poly.entity_id
_entity_poly.type
_entity_poly.pdbx_seq_one_letter_code
_entity_poly.pdbx_strand_id
1 'polypeptide(L)'
;MKKTYTFIIIAWTTLSSSILGQDVEGFYKQNCASCHTIGGGRLTGPDLKNIHLRKDEDWIKKFIANPQAVINSGDAYARELLSESRGVVMPKVGGLTPFIIQSLVDFIIDESSKEKSKYGSSAIADRPLTPGDIVKGRALFLGVTKLKNNGPTCIGCHSVAGEGLLGGGLLGPDLTNVYGRLGGKKPLAAWLASPGSETMGPIYQKYPIDEEEVLPLVAFFKDKTLSNVTEAGVHDFNFIIIGFVGLAIVLVLFDLFWRNRLRSIRRKMVEGKI
;
A
#
# COMPACT_ATOMS: atom_id res chain seq x y z
N MET A 1 23.65 41.69 -44.13
CA MET A 1 22.56 41.00 -43.45
C MET A 1 22.65 39.46 -43.47
N LYS A 2 23.82 38.83 -43.69
CA LYS A 2 23.98 37.34 -43.75
C LYS A 2 24.70 36.70 -42.53
N LYS A 3 25.15 37.51 -41.57
CA LYS A 3 25.91 36.97 -40.39
C LYS A 3 25.11 36.74 -39.12
N THR A 4 23.85 37.18 -39.07
CA THR A 4 23.01 37.10 -37.86
C THR A 4 22.24 35.77 -37.72
N TYR A 5 22.05 35.03 -38.84
CA TYR A 5 21.29 33.76 -38.77
C TYR A 5 22.11 32.54 -38.35
N THR A 6 23.43 32.60 -38.50
CA THR A 6 24.32 31.46 -38.09
C THR A 6 24.44 31.32 -36.58
N PHE A 7 24.34 32.42 -35.84
CA PHE A 7 24.43 32.38 -34.36
C PHE A 7 23.14 31.86 -33.69
N ILE A 8 21.97 32.04 -34.33
CA ILE A 8 20.69 31.59 -33.78
C ILE A 8 20.53 30.06 -33.91
N ILE A 9 21.07 29.45 -34.96
CA ILE A 9 21.00 27.99 -35.17
C ILE A 9 21.92 27.25 -34.22
N ILE A 10 23.08 27.77 -33.88
CA ILE A 10 24.02 27.16 -32.94
C ILE A 10 23.49 27.22 -31.48
N ALA A 11 22.77 28.28 -31.11
CA ALA A 11 22.16 28.41 -29.79
C ALA A 11 20.97 27.44 -29.56
N TRP A 12 20.31 26.96 -30.62
CA TRP A 12 19.17 26.07 -30.51
C TRP A 12 19.57 24.58 -30.43
N THR A 13 20.76 24.22 -30.90
CA THR A 13 21.25 22.83 -30.83
C THR A 13 21.84 22.45 -29.51
N THR A 14 22.19 23.39 -28.63
CA THR A 14 22.75 23.11 -27.29
C THR A 14 21.69 22.94 -26.19
N LEU A 15 20.41 23.21 -26.48
CA LEU A 15 19.33 23.14 -25.49
C LEU A 15 18.60 21.79 -25.48
N SER A 16 18.96 20.85 -26.36
CA SER A 16 18.23 19.58 -26.55
C SER A 16 18.82 18.38 -25.79
N SER A 17 19.82 18.55 -24.96
CA SER A 17 20.54 17.41 -24.33
C SER A 17 20.18 17.15 -22.87
N SER A 18 19.12 17.77 -22.32
CA SER A 18 18.79 17.64 -20.90
C SER A 18 17.46 16.92 -20.60
N ILE A 19 16.90 16.24 -21.55
CA ILE A 19 15.63 15.54 -21.34
C ILE A 19 15.82 14.08 -21.69
N LEU A 20 16.16 13.25 -20.71
CA LEU A 20 15.88 11.81 -20.60
C LEU A 20 16.77 11.11 -19.54
N GLY A 21 17.13 11.79 -18.48
CA GLY A 21 17.51 11.09 -17.25
C GLY A 21 16.22 10.69 -16.56
N GLN A 22 15.67 9.52 -16.87
CA GLN A 22 14.59 8.98 -16.02
C GLN A 22 15.19 8.88 -14.60
N ASP A 23 14.47 9.45 -13.62
CA ASP A 23 14.86 9.41 -12.21
C ASP A 23 14.82 7.96 -11.70
N VAL A 24 15.89 7.21 -12.00
CA VAL A 24 16.05 5.80 -11.58
C VAL A 24 16.03 5.67 -10.06
N GLU A 25 16.52 6.68 -9.37
CA GLU A 25 16.49 6.72 -7.92
C GLU A 25 15.06 6.85 -7.41
N GLY A 26 14.28 7.77 -7.96
CA GLY A 26 12.87 7.91 -7.67
C GLY A 26 12.09 6.64 -8.00
N PHE A 27 12.41 6.00 -9.14
CA PHE A 27 11.82 4.73 -9.51
C PHE A 27 12.14 3.62 -8.50
N TYR A 28 13.40 3.50 -8.05
CA TYR A 28 13.82 2.54 -7.04
C TYR A 28 13.09 2.81 -5.70
N LYS A 29 13.08 4.05 -5.25
CA LYS A 29 12.41 4.46 -4.01
C LYS A 29 10.91 4.08 -4.04
N GLN A 30 10.26 4.31 -5.15
CA GLN A 30 8.83 4.07 -5.33
C GLN A 30 8.46 2.58 -5.39
N ASN A 31 9.27 1.77 -6.08
CA ASN A 31 8.86 0.42 -6.48
C ASN A 31 9.66 -0.70 -5.79
N CYS A 32 10.84 -0.40 -5.25
CA CYS A 32 11.77 -1.42 -4.75
C CYS A 32 12.04 -1.28 -3.25
N ALA A 33 12.22 -0.05 -2.75
CA ALA A 33 12.69 0.24 -1.40
C ALA A 33 11.75 -0.22 -0.27
N SER A 34 10.46 -0.43 -0.56
CA SER A 34 9.49 -0.99 0.39
C SER A 34 9.79 -2.44 0.79
N CYS A 35 10.45 -3.19 -0.10
CA CYS A 35 10.76 -4.61 0.11
C CYS A 35 12.26 -4.90 0.17
N HIS A 36 13.10 -4.03 -0.40
CA HIS A 36 14.53 -4.25 -0.51
C HIS A 36 15.34 -3.12 0.14
N THR A 37 16.41 -3.48 0.83
CA THR A 37 17.46 -2.54 1.23
C THR A 37 18.69 -2.71 0.33
N ILE A 38 19.63 -1.77 0.43
CA ILE A 38 21.00 -1.92 -0.09
C ILE A 38 21.95 -1.69 1.09
N GLY A 39 22.31 -2.80 1.78
CA GLY A 39 23.17 -2.77 2.95
C GLY A 39 22.48 -2.57 4.29
N GLY A 40 21.15 -2.75 4.37
CA GLY A 40 20.38 -2.65 5.61
C GLY A 40 19.84 -3.99 6.14
N GLY A 41 20.19 -5.08 5.47
CA GLY A 41 19.70 -6.42 5.77
C GLY A 41 18.35 -6.70 5.08
N ARG A 42 17.84 -7.89 5.28
CA ARG A 42 16.60 -8.36 4.67
C ARG A 42 15.38 -7.62 5.23
N LEU A 43 14.49 -7.20 4.32
CA LEU A 43 13.10 -6.87 4.63
C LEU A 43 12.18 -8.04 4.20
N THR A 44 11.11 -7.76 3.47
CA THR A 44 10.32 -8.81 2.82
C THR A 44 11.11 -9.49 1.71
N GLY A 45 11.80 -8.70 0.90
CA GLY A 45 12.78 -9.15 -0.09
C GLY A 45 14.20 -9.18 0.46
N PRO A 46 15.17 -9.77 -0.28
CA PRO A 46 16.58 -9.81 0.11
C PRO A 46 17.22 -8.42 0.08
N ASP A 47 18.30 -8.27 0.87
CA ASP A 47 19.22 -7.15 0.74
C ASP A 47 19.93 -7.22 -0.62
N LEU A 48 19.88 -6.12 -1.36
CA LEU A 48 20.44 -6.04 -2.71
C LEU A 48 21.93 -5.65 -2.73
N LYS A 49 22.54 -5.35 -1.57
CA LYS A 49 23.97 -5.02 -1.52
C LYS A 49 24.79 -6.15 -2.15
N ASN A 50 25.61 -5.79 -3.13
CA ASN A 50 26.50 -6.71 -3.84
C ASN A 50 25.76 -7.88 -4.54
N ILE A 51 24.53 -7.67 -5.02
CA ILE A 51 23.76 -8.71 -5.73
C ILE A 51 24.48 -9.19 -6.98
N HIS A 52 25.22 -8.31 -7.68
CA HIS A 52 26.04 -8.63 -8.85
C HIS A 52 27.18 -9.59 -8.58
N LEU A 53 27.58 -9.78 -7.31
CA LEU A 53 28.55 -10.80 -6.92
C LEU A 53 27.90 -12.15 -6.63
N ARG A 54 26.59 -12.22 -6.47
CA ARG A 54 25.81 -13.43 -6.19
C ARG A 54 25.16 -14.03 -7.43
N LYS A 55 24.83 -13.18 -8.40
CA LYS A 55 24.21 -13.54 -9.66
C LYS A 55 24.70 -12.65 -10.79
N ASP A 56 24.78 -13.22 -12.00
CA ASP A 56 25.11 -12.46 -13.19
C ASP A 56 24.01 -11.44 -13.53
N GLU A 57 24.39 -10.38 -14.23
CA GLU A 57 23.47 -9.30 -14.57
C GLU A 57 22.30 -9.75 -15.43
N ASP A 58 22.49 -10.73 -16.31
CA ASP A 58 21.41 -11.23 -17.19
C ASP A 58 20.34 -11.94 -16.37
N TRP A 59 20.74 -12.69 -15.34
CA TRP A 59 19.82 -13.30 -14.41
C TRP A 59 19.05 -12.23 -13.62
N ILE A 60 19.76 -11.21 -13.10
CA ILE A 60 19.16 -10.12 -12.34
C ILE A 60 18.12 -9.38 -13.19
N LYS A 61 18.47 -9.03 -14.44
CA LYS A 61 17.56 -8.37 -15.39
C LYS A 61 16.32 -9.20 -15.69
N LYS A 62 16.48 -10.50 -15.93
CA LYS A 62 15.36 -11.44 -16.16
C LYS A 62 14.45 -11.51 -14.93
N PHE A 63 15.04 -11.58 -13.73
CA PHE A 63 14.29 -11.65 -12.49
C PHE A 63 13.49 -10.36 -12.25
N ILE A 64 14.10 -9.18 -12.43
CA ILE A 64 13.41 -7.88 -12.31
C ILE A 64 12.26 -7.78 -13.32
N ALA A 65 12.47 -8.22 -14.57
CA ALA A 65 11.47 -8.14 -15.62
C ALA A 65 10.24 -9.04 -15.36
N ASN A 66 10.47 -10.25 -14.87
CA ASN A 66 9.38 -11.22 -14.61
C ASN A 66 9.78 -12.25 -13.54
N PRO A 67 9.68 -11.91 -12.26
CA PRO A 67 10.08 -12.81 -11.16
C PRO A 67 9.34 -14.13 -11.18
N GLN A 68 8.03 -14.11 -11.44
CA GLN A 68 7.21 -15.33 -11.46
C GLN A 68 7.65 -16.32 -12.56
N ALA A 69 8.03 -15.81 -13.73
CA ALA A 69 8.51 -16.68 -14.81
C ALA A 69 9.82 -17.38 -14.42
N VAL A 70 10.75 -16.67 -13.77
CA VAL A 70 12.01 -17.26 -13.30
C VAL A 70 11.77 -18.29 -12.19
N ILE A 71 10.85 -18.02 -11.26
CA ILE A 71 10.45 -19.00 -10.22
C ILE A 71 9.84 -20.26 -10.87
N ASN A 72 8.93 -20.05 -11.81
CA ASN A 72 8.23 -21.17 -12.50
C ASN A 72 9.16 -21.99 -13.41
N SER A 73 10.26 -21.39 -13.90
CA SER A 73 11.25 -22.15 -14.69
C SER A 73 12.02 -23.19 -13.86
N GLY A 74 11.88 -23.15 -12.55
CA GLY A 74 12.54 -24.10 -11.67
C GLY A 74 13.93 -23.66 -11.22
N ASP A 75 14.31 -22.39 -11.44
CA ASP A 75 15.59 -21.87 -10.98
C ASP A 75 15.74 -22.04 -9.46
N ALA A 76 16.81 -22.69 -9.04
CA ALA A 76 17.04 -23.08 -7.65
C ALA A 76 17.18 -21.85 -6.73
N TYR A 77 17.89 -20.82 -7.18
CA TYR A 77 18.09 -19.60 -6.40
C TYR A 77 16.80 -18.78 -6.27
N ALA A 78 15.99 -18.71 -7.33
CA ALA A 78 14.69 -18.06 -7.29
C ALA A 78 13.72 -18.74 -6.31
N ARG A 79 13.74 -20.08 -6.24
CA ARG A 79 12.94 -20.84 -5.26
C ARG A 79 13.44 -20.67 -3.82
N GLU A 80 14.75 -20.60 -3.62
CA GLU A 80 15.35 -20.31 -2.33
C GLU A 80 14.90 -18.92 -1.84
N LEU A 81 15.00 -17.88 -2.69
CA LEU A 81 14.51 -16.53 -2.38
C LEU A 81 13.02 -16.51 -2.04
N LEU A 82 12.19 -17.28 -2.75
CA LEU A 82 10.76 -17.40 -2.47
C LEU A 82 10.52 -18.03 -1.09
N SER A 83 11.23 -19.10 -0.75
CA SER A 83 11.16 -19.74 0.57
C SER A 83 11.56 -18.78 1.70
N GLU A 84 12.70 -18.11 1.54
CA GLU A 84 13.19 -17.13 2.49
C GLU A 84 12.25 -15.91 2.65
N SER A 85 11.50 -15.58 1.60
CA SER A 85 10.47 -14.52 1.61
C SER A 85 9.10 -15.05 2.06
N ARG A 86 9.03 -16.22 2.69
CA ARG A 86 7.81 -16.86 3.22
C ARG A 86 6.71 -17.03 2.17
N GLY A 87 7.10 -17.31 0.93
CA GLY A 87 6.18 -17.45 -0.19
C GLY A 87 5.69 -16.14 -0.79
N VAL A 88 6.18 -15.00 -0.32
CA VAL A 88 5.86 -13.70 -0.92
C VAL A 88 6.63 -13.57 -2.24
N VAL A 89 5.90 -13.57 -3.34
CA VAL A 89 6.46 -13.36 -4.68
C VAL A 89 6.72 -11.88 -4.90
N MET A 90 7.89 -11.55 -5.45
CA MET A 90 8.16 -10.18 -5.90
C MET A 90 7.13 -9.79 -6.97
N PRO A 91 6.36 -8.70 -6.78
CA PRO A 91 5.36 -8.29 -7.74
C PRO A 91 6.03 -7.82 -9.04
N LYS A 92 5.33 -8.01 -10.17
CA LYS A 92 5.73 -7.41 -11.43
C LYS A 92 5.50 -5.91 -11.36
N VAL A 93 6.53 -5.12 -11.62
CA VAL A 93 6.46 -3.66 -11.61
C VAL A 93 6.07 -3.15 -13.00
N GLY A 94 5.13 -2.22 -13.06
CA GLY A 94 4.74 -1.55 -14.30
C GLY A 94 5.82 -0.59 -14.81
N GLY A 95 5.82 -0.33 -16.12
CA GLY A 95 6.72 0.67 -16.73
C GLY A 95 8.18 0.23 -16.88
N LEU A 96 8.53 -1.02 -16.58
CA LEU A 96 9.88 -1.56 -16.78
C LEU A 96 10.18 -1.73 -18.26
N THR A 97 11.11 -0.92 -18.76
CA THR A 97 11.73 -1.11 -20.09
C THR A 97 13.12 -1.73 -19.89
N PRO A 98 13.72 -2.36 -20.92
CA PRO A 98 15.10 -2.85 -20.84
C PRO A 98 16.11 -1.80 -20.37
N PHE A 99 15.90 -0.54 -20.77
CA PHE A 99 16.73 0.59 -20.33
C PHE A 99 16.58 0.87 -18.84
N ILE A 100 15.35 0.91 -18.31
CA ILE A 100 15.09 1.14 -16.87
C ILE A 100 15.68 -0.02 -16.06
N ILE A 101 15.52 -1.25 -16.51
CA ILE A 101 16.08 -2.42 -15.83
C ILE A 101 17.60 -2.33 -15.74
N GLN A 102 18.28 -1.97 -16.84
CA GLN A 102 19.73 -1.76 -16.82
C GLN A 102 20.10 -0.65 -15.84
N SER A 103 19.45 0.49 -15.93
CA SER A 103 19.69 1.62 -15.04
C SER A 103 19.48 1.28 -13.55
N LEU A 104 18.49 0.42 -13.23
CA LEU A 104 18.27 -0.09 -11.88
C LEU A 104 19.43 -0.98 -11.40
N VAL A 105 19.94 -1.85 -12.26
CA VAL A 105 21.08 -2.70 -11.94
C VAL A 105 22.33 -1.83 -11.67
N ASP A 106 22.61 -0.88 -12.54
CA ASP A 106 23.72 0.05 -12.40
C ASP A 106 23.59 0.87 -11.10
N PHE A 107 22.39 1.37 -10.80
CA PHE A 107 22.07 2.09 -9.57
C PHE A 107 22.32 1.24 -8.31
N ILE A 108 21.90 -0.02 -8.31
CA ILE A 108 22.11 -0.93 -7.18
C ILE A 108 23.60 -1.23 -6.99
N ILE A 109 24.36 -1.37 -8.07
CA ILE A 109 25.81 -1.57 -8.02
C ILE A 109 26.51 -0.32 -7.45
N ASP A 110 26.14 0.87 -7.93
CA ASP A 110 26.69 2.15 -7.43
C ASP A 110 26.38 2.33 -5.94
N GLU A 111 25.13 2.15 -5.52
CA GLU A 111 24.74 2.22 -4.10
C GLU A 111 25.44 1.15 -3.24
N SER A 112 25.72 -0.03 -3.80
CA SER A 112 26.44 -1.10 -3.09
C SER A 112 27.90 -0.76 -2.82
N SER A 113 28.51 0.06 -3.68
CA SER A 113 29.92 0.50 -3.54
C SER A 113 30.12 1.52 -2.41
N LYS A 114 29.06 2.19 -1.97
CA LYS A 114 29.10 3.19 -0.92
C LYS A 114 29.27 2.53 0.44
N GLU A 115 30.08 3.12 1.30
CA GLU A 115 30.26 2.66 2.68
C GLU A 115 28.91 2.61 3.43
N LYS A 116 28.11 3.65 3.25
CA LYS A 116 26.75 3.75 3.79
C LYS A 116 25.78 4.16 2.69
N SER A 117 24.95 3.20 2.24
CA SER A 117 23.86 3.50 1.33
C SER A 117 22.72 4.21 2.05
N LYS A 118 22.07 5.16 1.38
CA LYS A 118 20.84 5.80 1.88
C LYS A 118 19.64 4.85 1.93
N TYR A 119 19.73 3.70 1.30
CA TYR A 119 18.75 2.59 1.32
C TYR A 119 19.14 1.46 2.28
N GLY A 120 20.10 1.71 3.16
CA GLY A 120 20.61 0.69 4.07
C GLY A 120 19.72 0.38 5.27
N SER A 121 19.01 1.36 5.82
CA SER A 121 18.11 1.12 6.97
C SER A 121 17.17 2.30 7.14
N SER A 122 15.90 2.02 7.41
CA SER A 122 14.97 3.05 7.86
C SER A 122 15.21 3.32 9.35
N ALA A 123 15.76 4.49 9.69
CA ALA A 123 15.93 4.93 11.08
C ALA A 123 14.59 4.93 11.86
N ILE A 124 13.47 5.08 11.16
CA ILE A 124 12.11 5.03 11.71
C ILE A 124 11.85 3.71 12.44
N ALA A 125 12.38 2.58 11.93
CA ALA A 125 12.11 1.27 12.48
C ALA A 125 12.88 0.95 13.78
N ASP A 126 13.79 1.78 14.24
CA ASP A 126 14.63 1.46 15.40
C ASP A 126 14.02 1.92 16.74
N ARG A 127 13.12 2.92 16.74
CA ARG A 127 12.42 3.35 17.96
C ARG A 127 11.53 2.21 18.53
N PRO A 128 11.54 1.95 19.84
CA PRO A 128 10.64 0.97 20.44
C PRO A 128 9.17 1.38 20.25
N LEU A 129 8.28 0.40 20.09
CA LEU A 129 6.84 0.62 20.02
C LEU A 129 6.28 0.80 21.44
N THR A 130 5.39 1.77 21.61
CA THR A 130 4.77 2.10 22.90
C THR A 130 3.27 1.78 22.90
N PRO A 131 2.62 1.63 24.09
CA PRO A 131 1.16 1.48 24.15
C PRO A 131 0.40 2.65 23.54
N GLY A 132 0.95 3.88 23.63
CA GLY A 132 0.36 5.06 22.98
C GLY A 132 0.36 4.97 21.47
N ASP A 133 1.35 4.29 20.87
CA ASP A 133 1.39 4.05 19.42
C ASP A 133 0.23 3.15 18.99
N ILE A 134 -0.17 2.17 19.79
CA ILE A 134 -1.30 1.28 19.47
C ILE A 134 -2.60 2.09 19.32
N VAL A 135 -2.87 2.96 20.30
CA VAL A 135 -4.06 3.81 20.31
C VAL A 135 -4.06 4.78 19.13
N LYS A 136 -2.90 5.45 18.88
CA LYS A 136 -2.73 6.37 17.76
C LYS A 136 -2.88 5.63 16.41
N GLY A 137 -2.27 4.46 16.29
CA GLY A 137 -2.33 3.64 15.06
C GLY A 137 -3.75 3.15 14.75
N ARG A 138 -4.50 2.73 15.78
CA ARG A 138 -5.91 2.38 15.66
C ARG A 138 -6.74 3.57 15.16
N ALA A 139 -6.54 4.74 15.75
CA ALA A 139 -7.26 5.96 15.34
C ALA A 139 -6.96 6.37 13.88
N LEU A 140 -5.70 6.23 13.44
CA LEU A 140 -5.29 6.45 12.05
C LEU A 140 -5.92 5.41 11.10
N PHE A 141 -5.89 4.12 11.46
CA PHE A 141 -6.47 3.05 10.67
C PHE A 141 -7.97 3.26 10.44
N LEU A 142 -8.70 3.58 11.51
CA LEU A 142 -10.15 3.82 11.48
C LEU A 142 -10.54 5.18 10.86
N GLY A 143 -9.58 6.09 10.68
CA GLY A 143 -9.84 7.45 10.21
C GLY A 143 -10.47 8.38 11.25
N VAL A 144 -10.47 8.00 12.53
CA VAL A 144 -10.82 8.89 13.64
C VAL A 144 -9.84 10.06 13.70
N THR A 145 -8.56 9.77 13.47
CA THR A 145 -7.53 10.76 13.20
C THR A 145 -7.17 10.70 11.72
N LYS A 146 -7.24 11.83 11.04
CA LYS A 146 -6.85 11.92 9.62
C LYS A 146 -5.34 11.76 9.49
N LEU A 147 -4.90 11.14 8.39
CA LEU A 147 -3.50 11.14 7.99
C LEU A 147 -3.04 12.58 7.69
N LYS A 148 -1.82 12.91 8.07
CA LYS A 148 -1.22 14.25 7.99
C LYS A 148 -1.27 14.81 6.56
N ASN A 149 -1.05 13.98 5.58
CA ASN A 149 -1.09 14.35 4.17
C ASN A 149 -2.46 14.12 3.50
N ASN A 150 -3.53 13.99 4.30
CA ASN A 150 -4.91 13.81 3.83
C ASN A 150 -5.13 12.59 2.90
N GLY A 151 -4.34 11.54 3.07
CA GLY A 151 -4.56 10.26 2.40
C GLY A 151 -5.86 9.59 2.85
N PRO A 152 -6.41 8.65 2.05
CA PRO A 152 -7.58 7.87 2.42
C PRO A 152 -7.29 7.00 3.65
N THR A 153 -8.33 6.67 4.41
CA THR A 153 -8.22 5.82 5.60
C THR A 153 -8.05 4.36 5.22
N CYS A 154 -7.26 3.63 5.96
CA CYS A 154 -6.96 2.21 5.68
C CYS A 154 -8.22 1.34 5.73
N ILE A 155 -9.14 1.59 6.69
CA ILE A 155 -10.39 0.85 6.86
C ILE A 155 -11.33 0.96 5.64
N GLY A 156 -11.19 1.99 4.82
CA GLY A 156 -11.99 2.13 3.61
C GLY A 156 -11.76 1.03 2.58
N CYS A 157 -10.57 0.43 2.58
CA CYS A 157 -10.18 -0.63 1.65
C CYS A 157 -9.84 -1.95 2.34
N HIS A 158 -9.44 -1.94 3.60
CA HIS A 158 -8.96 -3.10 4.36
C HIS A 158 -9.81 -3.40 5.57
N SER A 159 -9.89 -4.67 5.93
CA SER A 159 -10.45 -5.16 7.18
C SER A 159 -9.35 -5.49 8.19
N VAL A 160 -9.70 -5.38 9.48
CA VAL A 160 -8.94 -5.91 10.62
C VAL A 160 -9.94 -6.50 11.61
N ALA A 161 -9.71 -7.70 12.11
CA ALA A 161 -10.61 -8.39 13.01
C ALA A 161 -10.92 -7.55 14.27
N GLY A 162 -12.21 -7.44 14.59
CA GLY A 162 -12.70 -6.67 15.73
C GLY A 162 -12.66 -5.14 15.56
N GLU A 163 -12.39 -4.62 14.36
CA GLU A 163 -12.37 -3.18 14.09
C GLU A 163 -13.50 -2.76 13.12
N GLY A 164 -14.06 -1.58 13.42
CA GLY A 164 -15.19 -1.04 12.65
C GLY A 164 -16.55 -1.69 13.03
N LEU A 165 -17.62 -0.91 13.03
CA LEU A 165 -18.97 -1.39 13.39
C LEU A 165 -19.52 -2.40 12.36
N LEU A 166 -19.24 -2.16 11.09
CA LEU A 166 -19.64 -3.00 9.95
C LEU A 166 -18.47 -3.76 9.33
N GLY A 167 -17.30 -3.78 10.01
CA GLY A 167 -16.06 -4.25 9.44
C GLY A 167 -15.36 -3.18 8.60
N GLY A 168 -14.29 -3.60 7.90
CA GLY A 168 -13.55 -2.77 6.96
C GLY A 168 -13.90 -3.07 5.52
N GLY A 169 -13.25 -2.34 4.59
CA GLY A 169 -13.38 -2.58 3.15
C GLY A 169 -12.79 -3.93 2.72
N LEU A 170 -13.28 -4.43 1.60
CA LEU A 170 -12.87 -5.71 1.00
C LEU A 170 -12.09 -5.52 -0.32
N LEU A 171 -11.68 -4.30 -0.63
CA LEU A 171 -10.87 -4.00 -1.82
C LEU A 171 -9.42 -4.46 -1.65
N GLY A 172 -8.91 -4.41 -0.42
CA GLY A 172 -7.60 -4.91 -0.05
C GLY A 172 -7.69 -6.17 0.80
N PRO A 173 -6.56 -6.87 1.02
CA PRO A 173 -6.51 -8.03 1.89
C PRO A 173 -6.79 -7.65 3.35
N ASP A 174 -7.26 -8.62 4.13
CA ASP A 174 -7.33 -8.50 5.59
C ASP A 174 -5.95 -8.24 6.21
N LEU A 175 -5.86 -7.29 7.12
CA LEU A 175 -4.62 -6.84 7.76
C LEU A 175 -4.46 -7.35 9.19
N THR A 176 -5.34 -8.21 9.70
CA THR A 176 -5.27 -8.77 11.05
C THR A 176 -3.89 -9.38 11.34
N ASN A 177 -3.37 -10.17 10.39
CA ASN A 177 -2.09 -10.86 10.53
C ASN A 177 -0.97 -10.25 9.67
N VAL A 178 -1.12 -8.99 9.21
CA VAL A 178 -0.15 -8.37 8.31
C VAL A 178 1.24 -8.24 8.91
N TYR A 179 1.35 -8.01 10.21
CA TYR A 179 2.63 -7.89 10.91
C TYR A 179 3.43 -9.21 10.83
N GLY A 180 2.79 -10.35 11.06
CA GLY A 180 3.42 -11.67 10.91
C GLY A 180 3.70 -12.02 9.45
N ARG A 181 2.72 -11.77 8.57
CA ARG A 181 2.82 -12.07 7.13
C ARG A 181 4.00 -11.35 6.46
N LEU A 182 4.23 -10.09 6.76
CA LEU A 182 5.35 -9.33 6.21
C LEU A 182 6.68 -9.55 6.95
N GLY A 183 6.68 -10.22 8.10
CA GLY A 183 7.93 -10.55 8.81
C GLY A 183 8.32 -9.59 9.90
N GLY A 184 7.37 -8.84 10.42
CA GLY A 184 7.55 -8.04 11.61
C GLY A 184 7.71 -6.54 11.37
N LYS A 185 8.29 -5.87 12.35
CA LYS A 185 8.33 -4.41 12.46
C LYS A 185 9.00 -3.71 11.26
N LYS A 186 10.23 -4.09 10.95
CA LYS A 186 11.03 -3.42 9.90
C LYS A 186 10.40 -3.55 8.51
N PRO A 187 10.02 -4.75 8.03
CA PRO A 187 9.37 -4.89 6.73
C PRO A 187 8.04 -4.16 6.63
N LEU A 188 7.21 -4.23 7.68
CA LEU A 188 5.92 -3.54 7.67
C LEU A 188 6.10 -2.01 7.68
N ALA A 189 7.06 -1.49 8.45
CA ALA A 189 7.38 -0.06 8.44
C ALA A 189 7.87 0.41 7.08
N ALA A 190 8.76 -0.35 6.43
CA ALA A 190 9.24 -0.04 5.09
C ALA A 190 8.10 -0.07 4.06
N TRP A 191 7.20 -1.06 4.14
CA TRP A 191 6.02 -1.12 3.27
C TRP A 191 5.10 0.10 3.44
N LEU A 192 4.79 0.48 4.67
CA LEU A 192 3.93 1.64 4.95
C LEU A 192 4.56 2.96 4.51
N ALA A 193 5.88 3.11 4.63
CA ALA A 193 6.59 4.30 4.18
C ALA A 193 6.58 4.48 2.64
N SER A 194 6.46 3.38 1.88
CA SER A 194 6.43 3.41 0.41
C SER A 194 5.66 2.21 -0.14
N PRO A 195 4.31 2.22 -0.09
CA PRO A 195 3.51 1.10 -0.57
C PRO A 195 3.72 0.87 -2.08
N GLY A 196 4.27 -0.31 -2.44
CA GLY A 196 4.66 -0.64 -3.82
C GLY A 196 3.61 -1.44 -4.62
N SER A 197 2.34 -1.51 -4.19
CA SER A 197 1.31 -2.19 -4.97
C SER A 197 0.70 -1.31 -6.06
N GLU A 198 0.16 -1.93 -7.11
CA GLU A 198 -0.49 -1.22 -8.21
C GLU A 198 -1.66 -0.33 -7.75
N THR A 199 -2.34 -0.71 -6.67
CA THR A 199 -3.47 0.06 -6.12
C THR A 199 -3.02 1.11 -5.10
N MET A 200 -2.21 0.71 -4.11
CA MET A 200 -1.81 1.62 -3.03
C MET A 200 -0.70 2.59 -3.48
N GLY A 201 0.20 2.15 -4.37
CA GLY A 201 1.33 2.96 -4.85
C GLY A 201 0.88 4.34 -5.34
N PRO A 202 0.05 4.45 -6.38
CA PRO A 202 -0.40 5.75 -6.90
C PRO A 202 -1.11 6.64 -5.88
N ILE A 203 -1.83 6.03 -4.94
CA ILE A 203 -2.56 6.76 -3.89
C ILE A 203 -1.57 7.38 -2.90
N TYR A 204 -0.68 6.56 -2.34
CA TYR A 204 0.24 7.00 -1.29
C TYR A 204 1.51 7.67 -1.81
N GLN A 205 1.75 7.67 -3.12
CA GLN A 205 2.69 8.59 -3.75
C GLN A 205 2.16 10.02 -3.72
N LYS A 206 0.86 10.20 -3.95
CA LYS A 206 0.21 11.52 -3.89
C LYS A 206 -0.01 11.98 -2.45
N TYR A 207 -0.30 11.07 -1.54
CA TYR A 207 -0.60 11.32 -0.13
C TYR A 207 0.28 10.43 0.77
N PRO A 208 1.59 10.67 0.84
CA PRO A 208 2.51 9.78 1.56
C PRO A 208 2.14 9.69 3.04
N ILE A 209 2.29 8.50 3.61
CA ILE A 209 2.15 8.29 5.05
C ILE A 209 3.37 8.96 5.72
N ASP A 210 3.11 9.84 6.67
CA ASP A 210 4.17 10.55 7.38
C ASP A 210 4.96 9.61 8.29
N GLU A 211 6.26 9.89 8.46
CA GLU A 211 7.15 9.07 9.29
C GLU A 211 6.64 8.85 10.72
N GLU A 212 5.98 9.87 11.29
CA GLU A 212 5.39 9.81 12.64
C GLU A 212 4.11 8.96 12.73
N GLU A 213 3.54 8.56 11.59
CA GLU A 213 2.34 7.73 11.47
C GLU A 213 2.67 6.26 11.22
N VAL A 214 3.84 5.98 10.65
CA VAL A 214 4.25 4.62 10.29
C VAL A 214 4.35 3.73 11.53
N LEU A 215 5.08 4.15 12.58
CA LEU A 215 5.26 3.30 13.77
C LEU A 215 3.99 3.09 14.59
N PRO A 216 3.11 4.09 14.76
CA PRO A 216 1.79 3.86 15.32
C PRO A 216 0.97 2.79 14.57
N LEU A 217 0.91 2.86 13.24
CA LEU A 217 0.24 1.84 12.43
C LEU A 217 0.87 0.45 12.61
N VAL A 218 2.21 0.37 12.62
CA VAL A 218 2.93 -0.89 12.90
C VAL A 218 2.61 -1.44 14.29
N ALA A 219 2.53 -0.58 15.30
CA ALA A 219 2.19 -0.99 16.66
C ALA A 219 0.77 -1.57 16.75
N PHE A 220 -0.19 -0.91 16.11
CA PHE A 220 -1.57 -1.38 16.02
C PHE A 220 -1.65 -2.75 15.33
N PHE A 221 -1.02 -2.93 14.17
CA PHE A 221 -1.03 -4.22 13.47
C PHE A 221 -0.31 -5.32 14.24
N LYS A 222 0.77 -4.98 14.96
CA LYS A 222 1.44 -5.93 15.87
C LYS A 222 0.50 -6.40 16.97
N ASP A 223 -0.20 -5.48 17.62
CA ASP A 223 -1.16 -5.77 18.68
C ASP A 223 -2.26 -6.71 18.17
N LYS A 224 -2.83 -6.42 16.99
CA LYS A 224 -3.86 -7.27 16.38
C LYS A 224 -3.36 -8.67 16.03
N THR A 225 -2.17 -8.78 15.48
CA THR A 225 -1.56 -10.09 15.18
C THR A 225 -1.30 -10.92 16.44
N LEU A 226 -0.91 -10.28 17.56
CA LEU A 226 -0.61 -10.98 18.81
C LEU A 226 -1.87 -11.30 19.64
N SER A 227 -2.96 -10.56 19.45
CA SER A 227 -4.21 -10.82 20.19
C SER A 227 -4.97 -12.06 19.71
N ASN A 228 -4.44 -12.82 18.74
CA ASN A 228 -5.03 -14.06 18.21
C ASN A 228 -6.54 -13.94 17.88
N VAL A 229 -7.01 -12.74 17.53
CA VAL A 229 -8.39 -12.54 17.08
C VAL A 229 -8.53 -13.24 15.75
N THR A 230 -9.36 -14.26 15.68
CA THR A 230 -9.69 -14.97 14.45
C THR A 230 -10.26 -14.00 13.42
N GLU A 231 -9.88 -14.22 12.16
CA GLU A 231 -10.32 -13.43 11.02
C GLU A 231 -11.83 -13.12 11.05
N ALA A 232 -12.18 -11.96 10.55
CA ALA A 232 -13.44 -11.25 10.73
C ALA A 232 -14.69 -11.95 10.18
N GLY A 233 -15.15 -13.00 10.85
CA GLY A 233 -16.50 -13.55 10.58
C GLY A 233 -17.65 -12.86 11.33
N VAL A 234 -17.37 -11.86 12.19
CA VAL A 234 -18.38 -11.28 13.11
C VAL A 234 -19.22 -10.17 12.49
N HIS A 235 -18.81 -9.62 11.37
CA HIS A 235 -19.43 -8.42 10.80
C HIS A 235 -20.72 -8.69 10.03
N ASP A 236 -20.88 -9.89 9.46
CA ASP A 236 -22.09 -10.26 8.71
C ASP A 236 -23.33 -10.22 9.61
N PHE A 237 -23.20 -10.67 10.86
CA PHE A 237 -24.31 -10.66 11.81
C PHE A 237 -24.73 -9.23 12.20
N ASN A 238 -23.79 -8.34 12.45
CA ASN A 238 -24.06 -6.94 12.74
C ASN A 238 -24.70 -6.23 11.55
N PHE A 239 -24.23 -6.50 10.34
CA PHE A 239 -24.81 -5.96 9.11
C PHE A 239 -26.27 -6.38 8.95
N ILE A 240 -26.56 -7.66 9.15
CA ILE A 240 -27.92 -8.22 9.07
C ILE A 240 -28.83 -7.56 10.12
N ILE A 241 -28.39 -7.46 11.38
CA ILE A 241 -29.19 -6.82 12.44
C ILE A 241 -29.48 -5.37 12.12
N ILE A 242 -28.47 -4.58 11.72
CA ILE A 242 -28.65 -3.17 11.36
C ILE A 242 -29.60 -3.05 10.16
N GLY A 243 -29.49 -3.94 9.18
CA GLY A 243 -30.41 -4.01 8.04
C GLY A 243 -31.85 -4.26 8.45
N PHE A 244 -32.09 -5.24 9.31
CA PHE A 244 -33.45 -5.53 9.83
C PHE A 244 -34.03 -4.40 10.68
N VAL A 245 -33.23 -3.82 11.58
CA VAL A 245 -33.64 -2.67 12.40
C VAL A 245 -33.93 -1.46 11.52
N GLY A 246 -33.09 -1.17 10.54
CA GLY A 246 -33.32 -0.09 9.58
C GLY A 246 -34.60 -0.31 8.77
N LEU A 247 -34.82 -1.54 8.27
CA LEU A 247 -36.04 -1.89 7.56
C LEU A 247 -37.27 -1.71 8.46
N ALA A 248 -37.24 -2.18 9.70
CA ALA A 248 -38.36 -2.02 10.64
C ALA A 248 -38.69 -0.54 10.89
N ILE A 249 -37.66 0.30 11.09
CA ILE A 249 -37.84 1.75 11.26
C ILE A 249 -38.49 2.36 10.01
N VAL A 250 -38.03 2.02 8.82
CA VAL A 250 -38.59 2.52 7.57
C VAL A 250 -40.06 2.11 7.42
N LEU A 251 -40.38 0.86 7.73
CA LEU A 251 -41.77 0.38 7.66
C LEU A 251 -42.69 1.10 8.66
N VAL A 252 -42.23 1.34 9.89
CA VAL A 252 -42.97 2.09 10.91
C VAL A 252 -43.18 3.55 10.46
N LEU A 253 -42.11 4.21 9.96
CA LEU A 253 -42.23 5.57 9.44
C LEU A 253 -43.19 5.64 8.24
N PHE A 254 -43.11 4.65 7.36
CA PHE A 254 -44.04 4.56 6.21
C PHE A 254 -45.48 4.37 6.67
N ASP A 255 -45.75 3.47 7.65
CA ASP A 255 -47.07 3.28 8.23
C ASP A 255 -47.61 4.57 8.87
N LEU A 256 -46.80 5.23 9.70
CA LEU A 256 -47.14 6.50 10.33
C LEU A 256 -47.51 7.58 9.30
N PHE A 257 -46.68 7.71 8.24
CA PHE A 257 -46.89 8.73 7.20
C PHE A 257 -48.08 8.42 6.34
N TRP A 258 -48.32 7.12 6.04
CA TRP A 258 -49.38 6.67 5.14
C TRP A 258 -50.72 6.43 5.84
N ARG A 259 -50.69 6.20 7.15
CA ARG A 259 -51.88 5.86 7.97
C ARG A 259 -53.04 6.85 7.83
N ASN A 260 -52.75 8.09 7.58
CA ASN A 260 -53.77 9.15 7.46
C ASN A 260 -54.15 9.49 6.02
N ARG A 261 -53.44 8.97 5.00
CA ARG A 261 -53.64 9.36 3.60
C ARG A 261 -55.02 9.01 3.06
N LEU A 262 -55.58 7.89 3.47
CA LEU A 262 -56.90 7.43 2.98
C LEU A 262 -58.04 7.62 3.98
N ARG A 263 -57.74 8.01 5.22
CA ARG A 263 -58.77 8.16 6.25
C ARG A 263 -59.75 9.31 5.98
N SER A 264 -59.31 10.38 5.40
CA SER A 264 -60.19 11.56 5.14
C SER A 264 -61.17 11.31 4.02
N ILE A 265 -60.80 10.59 2.96
CA ILE A 265 -61.65 10.35 1.79
C ILE A 265 -62.53 9.13 2.04
N ARG A 266 -61.95 8.00 2.46
CA ARG A 266 -62.69 6.74 2.66
C ARG A 266 -63.70 6.79 3.81
N ARG A 267 -63.39 7.50 4.87
CA ARG A 267 -64.26 7.65 6.03
C ARG A 267 -65.50 8.47 5.69
N LYS A 268 -65.37 9.52 4.92
CA LYS A 268 -66.54 10.31 4.45
C LYS A 268 -67.45 9.54 3.50
N MET A 269 -66.88 8.69 2.63
CA MET A 269 -67.68 7.86 1.72
C MET A 269 -68.40 6.71 2.43
N VAL A 270 -67.78 6.12 3.47
CA VAL A 270 -68.37 4.99 4.21
C VAL A 270 -69.42 5.46 5.25
N GLU A 271 -69.17 6.65 5.84
CA GLU A 271 -70.12 7.24 6.84
C GLU A 271 -71.27 8.01 6.19
N GLY A 272 -71.43 8.00 4.84
CA GLY A 272 -72.55 8.60 4.15
C GLY A 272 -72.75 10.10 4.38
N LYS A 273 -71.72 10.80 4.80
CA LYS A 273 -71.66 12.27 5.08
C LYS A 273 -71.11 13.01 3.89
N ILE A 274 -71.71 12.88 2.70
CA ILE A 274 -71.46 13.78 1.58
C ILE A 274 -72.75 14.54 1.36
#